data_0deca723e270a8de32d6a1f28023d87b
#
_entry.id   0deca723e270a8de32d6a1f28023d87b
#
_cell.length_a   1.000
_cell.length_b   1.000
_cell.length_c   1.000
_cell.angle_alpha   90.00
_cell.angle_beta   90.00
_cell.angle_gamma   90.00
#
_symmetry.space_group_name_H-M   'P 1'
#
loop_
_entity.id
_entity.type
_entity.pdbx_description
1 polymer ?
#
loop_
_entity_poly.entity_id
_entity_poly.type
_entity_poly.pdbx_seq_one_letter_code
_entity_poly.pdbx_strand_id
1 'polypeptide(L)'
;MADVATNIRGTTDAHERNNSVVVGAPKAAGTDAVGNNYTIRAGGNRATATITFTGAATADETIVIIDADGVSKTYTAKNSTTVASLQFIKTDKDAAATALKSCIEHANGHNGTIAVADNGSGVLTLTQIRSGAKGNTTITEGLSNCTKTDFTGGTSEVGINSSQDVGTLETKYTDRFDDPRYYTGDAAT
;
A
#
# COMPACT_ATOMS: atom_id res chain seq x y z
N MET A 1 -6.17 25.62 -1.77
CA MET A 1 -5.32 25.05 -2.83
C MET A 1 -6.08 25.16 -4.12
N ALA A 2 -5.46 25.77 -5.14
CA ALA A 2 -6.10 25.82 -6.44
C ALA A 2 -6.36 24.40 -6.93
N ASP A 3 -7.52 24.22 -7.54
CA ASP A 3 -7.89 22.94 -8.10
C ASP A 3 -6.93 22.59 -9.23
N VAL A 4 -6.21 21.49 -9.10
CA VAL A 4 -5.27 21.03 -10.11
C VAL A 4 -6.00 20.83 -11.45
N ALA A 5 -7.23 20.35 -11.40
CA ALA A 5 -8.07 20.22 -12.58
C ALA A 5 -8.37 21.59 -13.22
N THR A 6 -8.51 22.63 -12.42
CA THR A 6 -8.72 24.00 -12.93
C THR A 6 -7.46 24.54 -13.59
N ASN A 7 -6.29 24.25 -13.04
CA ASN A 7 -5.01 24.64 -13.63
C ASN A 7 -4.76 23.95 -14.96
N ILE A 8 -5.13 22.67 -15.06
CA ILE A 8 -5.05 21.91 -16.32
C ILE A 8 -5.91 22.54 -17.41
N ARG A 9 -7.05 23.14 -17.02
CA ARG A 9 -7.96 23.79 -17.97
C ARG A 9 -7.51 25.18 -18.40
N GLY A 10 -6.71 25.82 -17.58
CA GLY A 10 -6.15 27.14 -17.90
C GLY A 10 -5.06 27.06 -18.97
N THR A 11 -4.54 25.88 -19.27
CA THR A 11 -3.56 25.70 -20.32
C THR A 11 -4.25 25.70 -21.69
N THR A 12 -3.72 26.47 -22.60
CA THR A 12 -4.20 26.50 -24.00
C THR A 12 -3.61 25.38 -24.83
N ASP A 13 -2.64 24.69 -24.29
CA ASP A 13 -1.94 23.61 -24.95
C ASP A 13 -2.53 22.25 -24.58
N ALA A 14 -3.07 21.55 -25.56
CA ALA A 14 -3.63 20.22 -25.39
C ALA A 14 -2.57 19.19 -24.97
N HIS A 15 -1.31 19.42 -25.32
CA HIS A 15 -0.19 18.57 -24.94
C HIS A 15 0.11 18.62 -23.45
N GLU A 16 0.11 19.81 -22.87
CA GLU A 16 0.35 19.98 -21.44
C GLU A 16 -0.73 19.36 -20.58
N ARG A 17 -1.95 19.32 -21.07
CA ARG A 17 -3.06 18.68 -20.39
C ARG A 17 -2.94 17.18 -20.31
N ASN A 18 -2.33 16.60 -21.30
CA ASN A 18 -2.11 15.16 -21.37
C ASN A 18 -0.99 14.71 -20.41
N ASN A 19 -0.01 15.57 -20.23
CA ASN A 19 1.10 15.30 -19.31
C ASN A 19 0.77 15.64 -17.85
N SER A 20 -0.29 16.34 -17.62
CA SER A 20 -0.74 16.65 -16.27
C SER A 20 -1.55 15.49 -15.72
N VAL A 21 -0.98 14.32 -15.72
CA VAL A 21 -1.45 13.29 -14.81
C VAL A 21 -1.36 13.91 -13.43
N VAL A 22 -2.49 14.12 -12.82
CA VAL A 22 -2.58 14.68 -11.50
C VAL A 22 -1.93 13.72 -10.53
N VAL A 23 -0.64 13.88 -10.39
CA VAL A 23 0.11 13.24 -9.32
C VAL A 23 -0.01 14.18 -8.12
N GLY A 24 -1.16 14.19 -7.55
CA GLY A 24 -1.43 15.05 -6.40
C GLY A 24 -2.13 14.30 -5.29
N ALA A 25 -2.17 14.94 -4.14
CA ALA A 25 -2.97 14.44 -3.04
C ALA A 25 -4.40 14.14 -3.53
N PRO A 26 -5.00 13.07 -3.05
CA PRO A 26 -6.35 12.69 -3.41
C PRO A 26 -7.27 13.86 -3.16
N LYS A 27 -7.97 14.25 -4.18
CA LYS A 27 -8.93 15.31 -4.11
C LYS A 27 -10.33 14.73 -3.99
N ALA A 28 -11.17 15.42 -3.27
CA ALA A 28 -12.60 15.15 -3.27
C ALA A 28 -13.16 15.17 -4.70
N ALA A 29 -14.31 14.54 -4.88
CA ALA A 29 -15.03 14.57 -6.13
C ALA A 29 -15.16 16.00 -6.68
N GLY A 30 -15.02 16.15 -7.94
CA GLY A 30 -15.11 17.45 -8.63
C GLY A 30 -15.94 17.36 -9.89
N THR A 31 -16.13 18.50 -10.50
CA THR A 31 -16.82 18.62 -11.80
C THR A 31 -15.87 19.28 -12.78
N ASP A 32 -15.76 18.74 -13.97
CA ASP A 32 -14.96 19.34 -15.02
C ASP A 32 -15.65 20.51 -15.72
N ALA A 33 -14.97 21.15 -16.70
CA ALA A 33 -15.52 22.32 -17.39
C ALA A 33 -16.76 22.01 -18.23
N VAL A 34 -17.01 20.76 -18.54
CA VAL A 34 -18.17 20.30 -19.31
C VAL A 34 -19.28 19.78 -18.39
N GLY A 35 -19.05 19.79 -17.08
CA GLY A 35 -20.03 19.34 -16.11
C GLY A 35 -19.93 17.86 -15.73
N ASN A 36 -18.95 17.13 -16.26
CA ASN A 36 -18.77 15.74 -15.88
C ASN A 36 -18.15 15.64 -14.49
N ASN A 37 -18.71 14.80 -13.66
CA ASN A 37 -18.17 14.51 -12.34
C ASN A 37 -16.98 13.58 -12.45
N TYR A 38 -15.95 13.85 -11.65
CA TYR A 38 -14.82 12.97 -11.49
C TYR A 38 -14.49 12.83 -10.01
N THR A 39 -13.91 11.70 -9.66
CA THR A 39 -13.40 11.44 -8.32
C THR A 39 -11.96 11.02 -8.42
N ILE A 40 -11.08 11.80 -7.80
CA ILE A 40 -9.70 11.38 -7.59
C ILE A 40 -9.65 10.68 -6.22
N ARG A 41 -9.36 9.41 -6.23
CA ARG A 41 -9.32 8.62 -5.00
C ARG A 41 -7.92 8.62 -4.40
N ALA A 42 -7.87 8.51 -3.08
CA ALA A 42 -6.63 8.30 -2.35
C ALA A 42 -5.96 7.01 -2.81
N GLY A 43 -4.65 6.97 -2.72
CA GLY A 43 -3.90 5.74 -2.82
C GLY A 43 -4.44 4.69 -1.86
N GLY A 44 -4.26 3.44 -2.18
CA GLY A 44 -4.75 2.31 -1.40
C GLY A 44 -4.20 2.30 0.03
N ASN A 45 -4.93 1.68 0.94
CA ASN A 45 -4.48 1.50 2.30
C ASN A 45 -3.43 0.40 2.40
N ARG A 46 -2.59 0.50 3.40
CA ARG A 46 -1.65 -0.55 3.78
C ARG A 46 -2.34 -1.56 4.67
N ALA A 47 -2.05 -2.83 4.46
CA ALA A 47 -2.52 -3.88 5.35
C ALA A 47 -1.76 -3.87 6.67
N THR A 48 -2.44 -4.18 7.75
CA THR A 48 -1.88 -4.28 9.09
C THR A 48 -2.19 -5.63 9.72
N ALA A 49 -1.30 -6.09 10.59
CA ALA A 49 -1.45 -7.30 11.39
C ALA A 49 -0.92 -7.06 12.81
N THR A 50 -1.28 -7.92 13.74
CA THR A 50 -0.71 -7.93 15.09
C THR A 50 -0.15 -9.30 15.43
N ILE A 51 0.93 -9.32 16.23
CA ILE A 51 1.46 -10.51 16.87
C ILE A 51 1.54 -10.17 18.36
N THR A 52 0.95 -11.02 19.20
CA THR A 52 0.89 -10.80 20.65
C THR A 52 1.48 -12.00 21.36
N PHE A 53 2.61 -11.81 22.02
CA PHE A 53 3.17 -12.78 22.94
C PHE A 53 2.51 -12.62 24.30
N THR A 54 2.05 -13.71 24.87
CA THR A 54 1.46 -13.76 26.21
C THR A 54 2.43 -14.39 27.23
N GLY A 55 3.49 -15.02 26.74
CA GLY A 55 4.52 -15.69 27.55
C GLY A 55 5.69 -16.14 26.69
N ALA A 56 6.54 -17.00 27.27
CA ALA A 56 7.65 -17.62 26.53
C ALA A 56 7.15 -18.60 25.48
N ALA A 57 7.74 -18.53 24.28
CA ALA A 57 7.55 -19.55 23.25
C ALA A 57 8.37 -20.82 23.54
N THR A 58 8.13 -21.89 22.83
CA THR A 58 8.96 -23.10 22.87
C THR A 58 10.09 -23.00 21.84
N ALA A 59 11.24 -23.59 22.15
CA ALA A 59 12.34 -23.60 21.18
C ALA A 59 11.95 -24.38 19.91
N ASP A 60 12.45 -23.89 18.77
CA ASP A 60 12.23 -24.45 17.43
C ASP A 60 10.82 -24.23 16.85
N GLU A 61 9.92 -23.61 17.61
CA GLU A 61 8.66 -23.13 17.07
C GLU A 61 8.88 -21.99 16.08
N THR A 62 7.95 -21.84 15.13
CA THR A 62 8.12 -20.92 14.02
C THR A 62 6.91 -20.05 13.79
N ILE A 63 7.16 -18.88 13.21
CA ILE A 63 6.15 -18.02 12.62
C ILE A 63 6.57 -17.66 11.19
N VAL A 64 5.64 -17.76 10.26
CA VAL A 64 5.86 -17.43 8.85
C VAL A 64 5.09 -16.18 8.51
N ILE A 65 5.77 -15.21 7.96
CA ILE A 65 5.21 -13.92 7.53
C ILE A 65 5.42 -13.78 6.03
N ILE A 66 4.41 -13.24 5.34
CA ILE A 66 4.45 -13.01 3.90
C ILE A 66 4.19 -11.52 3.65
N ASP A 67 5.04 -10.88 2.88
CA ASP A 67 4.86 -9.47 2.52
C ASP A 67 3.94 -9.28 1.30
N ALA A 68 3.68 -8.02 0.95
CA ALA A 68 2.81 -7.65 -0.17
C ALA A 68 3.36 -8.03 -1.55
N ASP A 69 4.65 -8.36 -1.65
CA ASP A 69 5.29 -8.84 -2.87
C ASP A 69 5.31 -10.38 -2.95
N GLY A 70 4.75 -11.06 -1.92
CA GLY A 70 4.66 -12.50 -1.85
C GLY A 70 5.92 -13.17 -1.30
N VAL A 71 6.88 -12.39 -0.78
CA VAL A 71 8.08 -12.96 -0.16
C VAL A 71 7.71 -13.53 1.20
N SER A 72 7.99 -14.81 1.38
CA SER A 72 7.74 -15.56 2.61
C SER A 72 9.03 -15.75 3.40
N LYS A 73 8.99 -15.44 4.70
CA LYS A 73 10.11 -15.67 5.62
C LYS A 73 9.64 -16.41 6.86
N THR A 74 10.47 -17.34 7.33
CA THR A 74 10.25 -18.09 8.55
C THR A 74 11.16 -17.57 9.66
N TYR A 75 10.58 -17.24 10.79
CA TYR A 75 11.28 -16.81 12.01
C TYR A 75 11.16 -17.89 13.05
N THR A 76 12.26 -18.25 13.69
CA THR A 76 12.33 -19.40 14.60
C THR A 76 12.65 -18.94 16.02
N ALA A 77 11.87 -19.41 16.98
CA ALA A 77 12.12 -19.20 18.40
C ALA A 77 13.31 -20.05 18.86
N LYS A 78 14.30 -19.43 19.53
CA LYS A 78 15.51 -20.09 20.01
C LYS A 78 15.87 -19.64 21.43
N ASN A 79 16.85 -20.28 22.04
CA ASN A 79 17.35 -19.87 23.35
C ASN A 79 18.15 -18.56 23.29
N SER A 80 18.61 -18.15 22.11
CA SER A 80 19.33 -16.91 21.88
C SER A 80 18.89 -16.28 20.57
N THR A 81 19.07 -14.97 20.44
CA THR A 81 18.79 -14.23 19.20
C THR A 81 19.97 -14.35 18.25
N THR A 82 19.70 -14.73 17.00
CA THR A 82 20.62 -14.63 15.86
C THR A 82 19.89 -14.00 14.69
N VAL A 83 19.88 -12.67 14.66
CA VAL A 83 19.06 -11.86 13.74
C VAL A 83 19.30 -12.22 12.27
N ALA A 84 20.56 -12.42 11.89
CA ALA A 84 20.93 -12.79 10.52
C ALA A 84 20.39 -14.16 10.09
N SER A 85 20.10 -15.04 11.03
CA SER A 85 19.48 -16.35 10.78
C SER A 85 17.96 -16.34 11.02
N LEU A 86 17.37 -15.18 11.24
CA LEU A 86 15.95 -14.97 11.57
C LEU A 86 15.52 -15.77 12.82
N GLN A 87 16.40 -15.81 13.80
CA GLN A 87 16.19 -16.50 15.08
C GLN A 87 16.02 -15.48 16.20
N PHE A 88 14.91 -15.56 16.91
CA PHE A 88 14.57 -14.67 18.01
C PHE A 88 14.55 -15.43 19.35
N ILE A 89 14.86 -14.71 20.44
CA ILE A 89 14.85 -15.30 21.77
C ILE A 89 13.43 -15.59 22.25
N LYS A 90 13.25 -16.68 22.97
CA LYS A 90 11.95 -17.17 23.45
C LYS A 90 11.65 -16.93 24.92
N THR A 91 12.53 -16.26 25.66
CA THR A 91 12.58 -16.28 27.14
C THR A 91 11.34 -15.68 27.81
N ASP A 92 10.86 -14.57 27.34
CA ASP A 92 9.65 -13.90 27.83
C ASP A 92 8.97 -13.13 26.70
N LYS A 93 7.75 -12.64 26.96
CA LYS A 93 6.95 -11.98 25.93
C LYS A 93 7.59 -10.72 25.36
N ASP A 94 8.22 -9.91 26.19
CA ASP A 94 8.74 -8.60 25.78
C ASP A 94 10.06 -8.76 25.01
N ALA A 95 10.95 -9.64 25.52
CA ALA A 95 12.19 -9.97 24.84
C ALA A 95 11.94 -10.69 23.50
N ALA A 96 10.96 -11.59 23.44
CA ALA A 96 10.59 -12.29 22.22
C ALA A 96 10.05 -11.31 21.16
N ALA A 97 9.17 -10.39 21.54
CA ALA A 97 8.64 -9.36 20.65
C ALA A 97 9.75 -8.47 20.09
N THR A 98 10.58 -7.91 20.94
CA THR A 98 11.69 -7.03 20.54
C THR A 98 12.70 -7.76 19.63
N ALA A 99 13.01 -9.02 19.92
CA ALA A 99 13.92 -9.82 19.11
C ALA A 99 13.30 -10.21 17.76
N LEU A 100 12.02 -10.57 17.74
CA LEU A 100 11.29 -10.85 16.48
C LEU A 100 11.22 -9.61 15.60
N LYS A 101 10.92 -8.42 16.18
CA LYS A 101 11.01 -7.15 15.46
C LYS A 101 12.36 -6.98 14.79
N SER A 102 13.45 -7.17 15.53
CA SER A 102 14.81 -7.06 15.01
C SER A 102 15.07 -8.02 13.84
N CYS A 103 14.53 -9.24 13.92
CA CYS A 103 14.63 -10.22 12.83
C CYS A 103 13.83 -9.79 11.59
N ILE A 104 12.63 -9.25 11.78
CA ILE A 104 11.78 -8.79 10.67
C ILE A 104 12.45 -7.61 9.94
N GLU A 105 13.01 -6.67 10.69
CA GLU A 105 13.67 -5.48 10.15
C GLU A 105 15.10 -5.73 9.64
N HIS A 106 15.62 -6.95 9.79
CA HIS A 106 16.94 -7.31 9.28
C HIS A 106 16.93 -7.49 7.74
N ALA A 107 18.08 -7.30 7.10
CA ALA A 107 18.23 -7.46 5.65
C ALA A 107 17.82 -8.84 5.11
N ASN A 108 17.97 -9.89 5.91
CA ASN A 108 17.54 -11.25 5.57
C ASN A 108 16.05 -11.49 5.87
N GLY A 109 15.41 -10.61 6.64
CA GLY A 109 13.99 -10.63 6.96
C GLY A 109 13.15 -9.88 5.93
N HIS A 110 12.26 -9.03 6.42
CA HIS A 110 11.37 -8.19 5.63
C HIS A 110 11.77 -6.70 5.69
N ASN A 111 13.07 -6.42 5.80
CA ASN A 111 13.57 -5.05 5.83
C ASN A 111 13.06 -4.24 4.63
N GLY A 112 12.40 -3.11 4.90
CA GLY A 112 11.86 -2.24 3.86
C GLY A 112 10.56 -2.70 3.22
N THR A 113 10.03 -3.90 3.54
CA THR A 113 8.74 -4.37 3.02
C THR A 113 7.65 -4.45 4.11
N ILE A 114 8.05 -4.65 5.36
CA ILE A 114 7.17 -4.60 6.54
C ILE A 114 7.77 -3.68 7.60
N ALA A 115 6.99 -2.71 8.05
CA ALA A 115 7.32 -1.90 9.23
C ALA A 115 6.75 -2.55 10.48
N VAL A 116 7.52 -2.52 11.60
CA VAL A 116 7.12 -3.12 12.87
C VAL A 116 7.19 -2.10 14.00
N ALA A 117 6.05 -1.90 14.66
CA ALA A 117 5.98 -1.15 15.92
C ALA A 117 5.87 -2.14 17.08
N ASP A 118 6.73 -1.97 18.08
CA ASP A 118 6.75 -2.74 19.33
C ASP A 118 6.22 -1.84 20.45
N ASN A 119 5.21 -2.30 21.19
CA ASN A 119 4.64 -1.53 22.29
C ASN A 119 5.40 -1.72 23.63
N GLY A 120 6.43 -2.55 23.63
CA GLY A 120 7.21 -2.87 24.84
C GLY A 120 6.50 -3.76 25.86
N SER A 121 5.40 -4.38 25.47
CA SER A 121 4.59 -5.26 26.33
C SER A 121 4.16 -6.54 25.59
N GLY A 122 5.03 -7.03 24.71
CA GLY A 122 4.83 -8.27 23.97
C GLY A 122 3.94 -8.14 22.73
N VAL A 123 3.53 -6.94 22.32
CA VAL A 123 2.66 -6.74 21.16
C VAL A 123 3.43 -6.03 20.05
N LEU A 124 3.46 -6.67 18.89
CA LEU A 124 3.96 -6.10 17.65
C LEU A 124 2.79 -5.73 16.73
N THR A 125 2.81 -4.52 16.20
CA THR A 125 1.95 -4.11 15.09
C THR A 125 2.80 -4.09 13.83
N LEU A 126 2.39 -4.88 12.84
CA LEU A 126 3.04 -4.98 11.55
C LEU A 126 2.23 -4.20 10.52
N THR A 127 2.93 -3.48 9.65
CA THR A 127 2.31 -2.73 8.57
C THR A 127 3.06 -3.02 7.26
N GLN A 128 2.36 -3.49 6.25
CA GLN A 128 2.91 -3.62 4.91
C GLN A 128 3.34 -2.25 4.40
N ILE A 129 4.57 -2.11 3.90
CA ILE A 129 5.04 -0.83 3.37
C ILE A 129 4.32 -0.49 2.06
N ARG A 130 4.06 -1.50 1.25
CA ARG A 130 3.31 -1.34 0.01
C ARG A 130 1.81 -1.35 0.30
N SER A 131 1.10 -0.34 -0.17
CA SER A 131 -0.36 -0.32 -0.16
C SER A 131 -0.94 -1.32 -1.17
N GLY A 132 -2.15 -1.75 -0.94
CA GLY A 132 -2.86 -2.60 -1.88
C GLY A 132 -3.44 -3.86 -1.26
N ALA A 133 -4.43 -4.44 -1.95
CA ALA A 133 -5.08 -5.67 -1.54
C ALA A 133 -4.11 -6.88 -1.48
N LYS A 134 -3.00 -6.82 -2.22
CA LYS A 134 -1.94 -7.84 -2.16
C LYS A 134 -1.26 -7.93 -0.79
N GLY A 135 -1.34 -6.85 -0.01
CA GLY A 135 -0.83 -6.85 1.36
C GLY A 135 -1.68 -7.64 2.37
N ASN A 136 -2.90 -8.05 2.01
CA ASN A 136 -3.76 -8.86 2.86
C ASN A 136 -3.28 -10.33 2.84
N THR A 137 -2.16 -10.59 3.50
CA THR A 137 -1.52 -11.90 3.55
C THR A 137 -1.75 -12.59 4.88
N THR A 138 -1.71 -13.92 4.88
CA THR A 138 -1.85 -14.73 6.08
C THR A 138 -0.54 -14.85 6.81
N ILE A 139 -0.56 -14.75 8.13
CA ILE A 139 0.55 -15.13 9.02
C ILE A 139 0.29 -16.56 9.48
N THR A 140 1.23 -17.46 9.24
CA THR A 140 1.17 -18.83 9.78
C THR A 140 1.96 -18.86 11.08
N GLU A 141 1.28 -19.09 12.18
CA GLU A 141 1.84 -19.05 13.52
C GLU A 141 1.72 -20.43 14.15
N GLY A 142 2.82 -20.93 14.71
CA GLY A 142 2.96 -22.18 15.44
C GLY A 142 3.69 -21.99 16.77
N LEU A 143 3.62 -20.79 17.36
CA LEU A 143 4.32 -20.45 18.62
C LEU A 143 3.41 -20.70 19.82
N SER A 144 3.94 -21.34 20.85
CA SER A 144 3.28 -21.38 22.17
C SER A 144 3.17 -19.97 22.76
N ASN A 145 2.11 -19.69 23.48
CA ASN A 145 1.86 -18.42 24.15
C ASN A 145 1.95 -17.20 23.18
N CYS A 146 1.48 -17.39 21.98
CA CYS A 146 1.37 -16.35 20.98
C CYS A 146 -0.01 -16.34 20.34
N THR A 147 -0.46 -15.20 19.93
CA THR A 147 -1.65 -15.01 19.08
C THR A 147 -1.34 -14.01 17.98
N LYS A 148 -2.05 -14.12 16.88
CA LYS A 148 -1.85 -13.21 15.74
C LYS A 148 -3.18 -12.79 15.11
N THR A 149 -3.15 -11.70 14.38
CA THR A 149 -4.12 -11.42 13.32
C THR A 149 -3.42 -11.51 11.97
N ASP A 150 -4.16 -11.84 10.93
CA ASP A 150 -3.63 -11.76 9.57
C ASP A 150 -3.57 -10.31 9.10
N PHE A 151 -2.77 -10.06 8.08
CA PHE A 151 -2.76 -8.75 7.45
C PHE A 151 -4.11 -8.48 6.78
N THR A 152 -4.74 -7.38 7.17
CA THR A 152 -6.03 -6.93 6.64
C THR A 152 -6.05 -5.42 6.43
N GLY A 153 -7.10 -4.93 5.77
CA GLY A 153 -7.28 -3.49 5.52
C GLY A 153 -6.49 -2.94 4.35
N GLY A 154 -5.68 -3.76 3.68
CA GLY A 154 -5.03 -3.39 2.44
C GLY A 154 -6.06 -3.21 1.32
N THR A 155 -6.08 -2.03 0.72
CA THR A 155 -6.96 -1.73 -0.42
C THR A 155 -6.11 -1.29 -1.60
N SER A 156 -6.45 -1.75 -2.79
CA SER A 156 -5.76 -1.31 -4.00
C SER A 156 -5.91 0.19 -4.17
N GLU A 157 -4.85 0.80 -4.66
CA GLU A 157 -4.99 2.12 -5.25
C GLU A 157 -6.02 1.97 -6.37
N VAL A 158 -7.08 2.72 -6.23
CA VAL A 158 -7.99 2.88 -7.34
C VAL A 158 -7.48 4.12 -8.04
N GLY A 159 -6.74 3.93 -9.11
CA GLY A 159 -6.54 4.98 -10.09
C GLY A 159 -7.88 5.54 -10.52
N ILE A 160 -7.91 6.46 -11.41
CA ILE A 160 -9.13 6.95 -12.07
C ILE A 160 -9.86 5.72 -12.62
N ASN A 161 -10.81 5.23 -11.85
CA ASN A 161 -11.30 3.88 -12.04
C ASN A 161 -12.78 3.77 -11.84
N SER A 162 -13.49 4.53 -12.58
CA SER A 162 -14.65 3.91 -13.17
C SER A 162 -14.38 3.78 -14.66
N SER A 163 -14.80 2.70 -15.24
CA SER A 163 -14.85 2.60 -16.70
C SER A 163 -15.64 3.78 -17.32
N GLN A 164 -16.45 4.44 -16.52
CA GLN A 164 -17.15 5.68 -16.87
C GLN A 164 -16.23 6.90 -16.84
N ASP A 165 -15.32 6.99 -15.87
CA ASP A 165 -14.41 8.13 -15.77
C ASP A 165 -13.37 8.08 -16.90
N VAL A 166 -12.89 6.89 -17.22
CA VAL A 166 -12.01 6.68 -18.38
C VAL A 166 -12.75 6.92 -19.68
N GLY A 167 -13.97 6.40 -19.81
CA GLY A 167 -14.82 6.64 -20.98
C GLY A 167 -15.17 8.12 -21.15
N THR A 168 -15.47 8.82 -20.07
CA THR A 168 -15.73 10.26 -20.10
C THR A 168 -14.50 11.07 -20.50
N LEU A 169 -13.34 10.69 -20.01
CA LEU A 169 -12.08 11.32 -20.41
C LEU A 169 -11.74 11.03 -21.87
N GLU A 170 -11.92 9.81 -22.31
CA GLU A 170 -11.72 9.44 -23.71
C GLU A 170 -12.71 10.14 -24.64
N THR A 171 -13.99 10.11 -24.32
CA THR A 171 -15.02 10.81 -25.09
C THR A 171 -14.70 12.30 -25.20
N LYS A 172 -14.34 12.90 -24.08
CA LYS A 172 -14.00 14.32 -24.06
C LYS A 172 -12.74 14.64 -24.83
N TYR A 173 -11.80 13.72 -24.83
CA TYR A 173 -10.59 13.84 -25.60
C TYR A 173 -10.88 13.67 -27.10
N THR A 174 -11.70 12.71 -27.46
CA THR A 174 -12.16 12.45 -28.82
C THR A 174 -12.96 13.64 -29.36
N ASP A 175 -13.94 14.11 -28.60
CA ASP A 175 -14.73 15.29 -28.98
C ASP A 175 -13.87 16.52 -29.24
N ARG A 176 -12.76 16.61 -28.53
CA ARG A 176 -11.84 17.74 -28.65
C ARG A 176 -10.95 17.64 -29.86
N PHE A 177 -10.54 16.43 -30.21
CA PHE A 177 -9.78 16.16 -31.42
C PHE A 177 -10.67 16.19 -32.68
N ASP A 178 -11.90 15.78 -32.53
CA ASP A 178 -12.89 15.82 -33.60
C ASP A 178 -13.56 17.20 -33.76
N ASP A 179 -13.28 18.12 -32.84
CA ASP A 179 -13.79 19.50 -32.96
C ASP A 179 -13.05 20.22 -34.08
N PRO A 180 -13.77 20.63 -35.14
CA PRO A 180 -13.19 21.32 -36.27
C PRO A 180 -12.36 22.56 -35.91
N ARG A 181 -12.66 23.16 -34.77
CA ARG A 181 -11.91 24.32 -34.26
C ARG A 181 -10.47 24.02 -33.90
N TYR A 182 -10.13 22.75 -33.63
CA TYR A 182 -8.77 22.33 -33.37
C TYR A 182 -8.05 21.80 -34.59
N TYR A 183 -8.81 21.38 -35.57
CA TYR A 183 -8.35 20.90 -36.87
C TYR A 183 -8.84 21.78 -37.97
N THR A 184 -8.75 23.08 -37.76
CA THR A 184 -9.28 24.05 -38.74
C THR A 184 -8.67 23.90 -40.11
N GLY A 185 -7.47 23.35 -40.17
CA GLY A 185 -6.87 23.03 -41.44
C GLY A 185 -7.58 21.91 -42.20
N ASP A 186 -8.10 20.94 -41.44
CA ASP A 186 -8.73 19.77 -42.03
C ASP A 186 -10.23 19.98 -42.25
N ALA A 187 -10.83 20.76 -41.40
CA ALA A 187 -12.26 21.08 -41.56
C ALA A 187 -12.54 22.14 -42.64
N ALA A 188 -11.51 22.82 -43.06
CA ALA A 188 -11.62 23.83 -44.09
C ALA A 188 -11.54 23.25 -45.51
N THR A 189 -11.37 21.97 -45.59
CA THR A 189 -11.40 21.24 -46.87
C THR A 189 -12.65 20.40 -46.97
#